data_b5e72c664fcd829ed6e78c68cfe51171
#
_entry.id   b5e72c664fcd829ed6e78c68cfe51171
#
_cell.length_a   1.000
_cell.length_b   1.000
_cell.length_c   1.000
_cell.angle_alpha   90.00
_cell.angle_beta   90.00
_cell.angle_gamma   90.00
#
_symmetry.space_group_name_H-M   'P 1'
#
loop_
_entity.id
_entity.type
_entity.pdbx_description
1 polymer ?
#
loop_
_entity_poly.entity_id
_entity_poly.type
_entity_poly.pdbx_seq_one_letter_code
_entity_poly.pdbx_strand_id
1 'polypeptide(L)'
;MPKPKKRTISVFILAAIALYIVIGVIPTLTGALTRTEILEYGDLKARHEIKCWIIRSETVYSVASSGIVEYKSDEGTLLRKGAKVLEFTPVTEEKEEDARQESDQQKYIERLSGSMVPDSKFTAARKGIFTTMIDGYENFFTPEGMDDLKYSEVKGIGEPAKNIAGDKVMAGEPIYKIADNSEWFLIFWVESGDIPNYKEGSTVKAE
;
A
#
# COMPACT_ATOMS: atom_id res chain seq x y z
N MET A 1 -6.06 -94.35 -26.92
CA MET A 1 -5.87 -92.91 -26.77
C MET A 1 -4.57 -92.51 -27.40
N PRO A 2 -4.57 -91.61 -28.37
CA PRO A 2 -3.32 -91.21 -29.09
C PRO A 2 -2.49 -90.36 -28.12
N LYS A 3 -1.22 -90.72 -27.90
CA LYS A 3 -0.27 -89.96 -27.10
C LYS A 3 0.00 -88.59 -27.77
N PRO A 4 -0.16 -87.47 -27.11
CA PRO A 4 0.08 -86.17 -27.70
C PRO A 4 1.55 -86.05 -28.07
N LYS A 5 1.79 -85.66 -29.34
CA LYS A 5 3.17 -85.50 -29.90
C LYS A 5 3.84 -84.41 -29.09
N LYS A 6 5.06 -84.64 -28.64
CA LYS A 6 5.86 -83.67 -27.79
C LYS A 6 5.82 -82.22 -28.34
N ARG A 7 5.70 -82.04 -29.66
CA ARG A 7 5.59 -80.76 -30.31
C ARG A 7 4.28 -80.04 -30.00
N THR A 8 3.17 -80.73 -29.79
CA THR A 8 1.86 -80.15 -29.44
C THR A 8 1.85 -79.64 -28.00
N ILE A 9 2.50 -80.36 -27.06
CA ILE A 9 2.63 -79.96 -25.70
C ILE A 9 3.51 -78.68 -25.60
N SER A 10 4.62 -78.65 -26.37
CA SER A 10 5.51 -77.46 -26.35
C SER A 10 4.83 -76.25 -26.92
N VAL A 11 3.98 -76.35 -27.92
CA VAL A 11 3.20 -75.22 -28.47
C VAL A 11 2.18 -74.72 -27.44
N PHE A 12 1.51 -75.64 -26.69
CA PHE A 12 0.57 -75.28 -25.68
C PHE A 12 1.24 -74.50 -24.45
N ILE A 13 2.41 -74.96 -24.04
CA ILE A 13 3.19 -74.32 -23.03
C ILE A 13 3.62 -72.87 -23.43
N LEU A 14 4.07 -72.76 -24.71
CA LEU A 14 4.48 -71.50 -25.28
C LEU A 14 3.32 -70.48 -25.36
N ALA A 15 2.14 -70.97 -25.79
CA ALA A 15 0.92 -70.18 -25.81
C ALA A 15 0.46 -69.78 -24.43
N ALA A 16 0.57 -70.63 -23.41
CA ALA A 16 0.24 -70.31 -22.05
C ALA A 16 1.18 -69.27 -21.45
N ILE A 17 2.48 -69.35 -21.73
CA ILE A 17 3.47 -68.34 -21.33
C ILE A 17 3.19 -66.97 -22.00
N ALA A 18 2.90 -66.98 -23.29
CA ALA A 18 2.55 -65.75 -24.02
C ALA A 18 1.29 -65.09 -23.44
N LEU A 19 0.27 -65.87 -23.14
CA LEU A 19 -0.96 -65.39 -22.52
C LEU A 19 -0.72 -64.81 -21.13
N TYR A 20 0.14 -65.45 -20.34
CA TYR A 20 0.53 -64.94 -19.02
C TYR A 20 1.26 -63.60 -19.10
N ILE A 21 2.15 -63.45 -20.08
CA ILE A 21 2.85 -62.16 -20.28
C ILE A 21 1.86 -61.06 -20.67
N VAL A 22 0.93 -61.35 -21.58
CA VAL A 22 -0.06 -60.36 -22.04
C VAL A 22 -1.01 -59.93 -20.92
N ILE A 23 -1.47 -60.86 -20.13
CA ILE A 23 -2.49 -60.57 -19.09
C ILE A 23 -1.85 -60.10 -17.78
N GLY A 24 -0.69 -60.62 -17.39
CA GLY A 24 -0.07 -60.37 -16.09
C GLY A 24 1.04 -59.30 -16.10
N VAL A 25 1.90 -59.33 -17.11
CA VAL A 25 3.11 -58.50 -17.14
C VAL A 25 2.86 -57.15 -17.81
N ILE A 26 2.16 -57.13 -18.95
CA ILE A 26 1.92 -55.90 -19.68
C ILE A 26 1.11 -54.88 -18.89
N PRO A 27 -0.03 -55.21 -18.25
CA PRO A 27 -0.79 -54.26 -17.44
C PRO A 27 -0.02 -53.72 -16.25
N THR A 28 0.84 -54.56 -15.63
CA THR A 28 1.65 -54.13 -14.50
C THR A 28 2.74 -53.13 -14.93
N LEU A 29 3.35 -53.33 -16.07
CA LEU A 29 4.34 -52.40 -16.63
C LEU A 29 3.71 -51.10 -17.11
N THR A 30 2.56 -51.15 -17.76
CA THR A 30 1.84 -49.95 -18.22
C THR A 30 1.28 -49.16 -17.05
N GLY A 31 0.78 -49.83 -16.01
CA GLY A 31 0.33 -49.16 -14.75
C GLY A 31 1.46 -48.47 -13.99
N ALA A 32 2.67 -49.05 -13.99
CA ALA A 32 3.84 -48.44 -13.38
C ALA A 32 4.40 -47.23 -14.16
N LEU A 33 4.10 -47.13 -15.47
CA LEU A 33 4.53 -46.01 -16.33
C LEU A 33 3.52 -44.86 -16.38
N THR A 34 2.28 -45.05 -15.93
CA THR A 34 1.31 -43.98 -15.81
C THR A 34 1.57 -43.19 -14.53
N ARG A 35 2.24 -42.04 -14.64
CA ARG A 35 2.33 -41.06 -13.59
C ARG A 35 0.96 -40.40 -13.40
N THR A 36 0.25 -40.78 -12.37
CA THR A 36 -0.95 -40.07 -11.92
C THR A 36 -0.50 -38.95 -10.98
N GLU A 37 -0.68 -37.71 -11.41
CA GLU A 37 -0.57 -36.57 -10.52
C GLU A 37 -1.94 -36.31 -9.87
N ILE A 38 -1.95 -36.27 -8.56
CA ILE A 38 -3.13 -35.85 -7.81
C ILE A 38 -3.18 -34.33 -7.97
N LEU A 39 -4.21 -33.82 -8.64
CA LEU A 39 -4.50 -32.38 -8.68
C LEU A 39 -5.00 -31.97 -7.28
N GLU A 40 -4.15 -31.29 -6.56
CA GLU A 40 -4.56 -30.64 -5.32
C GLU A 40 -5.28 -29.34 -5.68
N TYR A 41 -6.37 -29.07 -4.96
CA TYR A 41 -7.04 -27.76 -5.03
C TYR A 41 -6.10 -26.72 -4.45
N GLY A 42 -5.57 -25.86 -5.28
CA GLY A 42 -4.78 -24.71 -4.86
C GLY A 42 -5.61 -23.43 -4.91
N ASP A 43 -5.32 -22.52 -4.00
CA ASP A 43 -5.88 -21.17 -4.09
C ASP A 43 -5.16 -20.38 -5.17
N LEU A 44 -5.90 -19.88 -6.15
CA LEU A 44 -5.38 -18.96 -7.14
C LEU A 44 -5.32 -17.55 -6.53
N LYS A 45 -4.12 -17.08 -6.26
CA LYS A 45 -3.91 -15.69 -5.83
C LYS A 45 -3.63 -14.83 -7.06
N ALA A 46 -4.57 -13.97 -7.41
CA ALA A 46 -4.33 -12.92 -8.38
C ALA A 46 -3.58 -11.76 -7.66
N ARG A 47 -2.43 -11.37 -8.22
CA ARG A 47 -1.65 -10.24 -7.72
C ARG A 47 -1.63 -9.17 -8.81
N HIS A 48 -2.05 -7.95 -8.45
CA HIS A 48 -2.06 -6.80 -9.32
C HIS A 48 -1.18 -5.71 -8.71
N GLU A 49 -0.29 -5.15 -9.50
CA GLU A 49 0.43 -3.93 -9.13
C GLU A 49 -0.40 -2.73 -9.57
N ILE A 50 -0.88 -1.97 -8.59
CA ILE A 50 -1.72 -0.80 -8.83
C ILE A 50 -1.20 0.39 -8.04
N LYS A 51 -1.32 1.56 -8.62
CA LYS A 51 -1.08 2.81 -7.91
C LYS A 51 -2.27 3.09 -7.00
N CYS A 52 -2.01 3.30 -5.72
CA CYS A 52 -3.02 3.66 -4.74
C CYS A 52 -2.64 4.95 -4.01
N TRP A 53 -3.65 5.61 -3.46
CA TRP A 53 -3.50 6.79 -2.61
C TRP A 53 -4.07 6.50 -1.25
N ILE A 54 -3.32 6.91 -0.23
CA ILE A 54 -3.76 6.79 1.17
C ILE A 54 -4.56 8.02 1.51
N ILE A 55 -5.75 7.83 2.05
CA ILE A 55 -6.64 8.89 2.51
C ILE A 55 -6.80 8.76 4.02
N ARG A 56 -6.59 9.85 4.71
CA ARG A 56 -6.78 9.97 6.15
C ARG A 56 -7.04 11.42 6.52
N SER A 57 -7.62 11.64 7.70
CA SER A 57 -7.82 12.99 8.18
C SER A 57 -6.49 13.59 8.65
N GLU A 58 -6.02 14.63 7.97
CA GLU A 58 -4.78 15.33 8.28
C GLU A 58 -5.07 16.81 8.57
N THR A 59 -4.35 17.38 9.52
CA THR A 59 -4.45 18.81 9.83
C THR A 59 -3.07 19.40 9.80
N VAL A 60 -2.84 20.36 8.91
CA VAL A 60 -1.60 21.13 8.82
C VAL A 60 -1.72 22.37 9.69
N TYR A 61 -0.71 22.61 10.48
CA TYR A 61 -0.64 23.76 11.40
C TYR A 61 0.38 24.77 10.90
N SER A 62 0.05 26.06 11.01
CA SER A 62 0.89 27.18 10.63
C SER A 62 1.14 28.11 11.80
N VAL A 63 2.13 29.00 11.65
CA VAL A 63 2.43 30.07 12.61
C VAL A 63 1.84 31.39 12.16
N ALA A 64 1.42 32.21 13.12
CA ALA A 64 0.88 33.56 12.86
C ALA A 64 1.98 34.63 12.72
N SER A 65 3.20 34.38 13.20
CA SER A 65 4.34 35.29 13.16
C SER A 65 5.64 34.53 12.85
N SER A 66 6.62 35.26 12.35
CA SER A 66 7.96 34.68 12.12
C SER A 66 8.66 34.37 13.46
N GLY A 67 9.46 33.33 13.49
CA GLY A 67 10.14 32.94 14.73
C GLY A 67 11.07 31.76 14.58
N ILE A 68 11.62 31.34 15.72
CA ILE A 68 12.48 30.14 15.86
C ILE A 68 11.65 29.03 16.43
N VAL A 69 11.81 27.84 15.84
CA VAL A 69 11.10 26.60 16.17
C VAL A 69 12.07 25.59 16.75
N GLU A 70 11.70 24.97 17.85
CA GLU A 70 12.40 23.83 18.43
C GLU A 70 11.42 22.68 18.64
N TYR A 71 11.51 21.65 17.81
CA TYR A 71 10.64 20.48 17.91
C TYR A 71 10.94 19.67 19.16
N LYS A 72 9.89 19.27 19.88
CA LYS A 72 9.95 18.44 21.10
C LYS A 72 9.43 17.04 20.87
N SER A 73 8.93 16.77 19.67
CA SER A 73 8.41 15.47 19.25
C SER A 73 9.17 15.01 18.03
N ASP A 74 9.51 13.72 17.99
CA ASP A 74 10.18 13.09 16.86
C ASP A 74 9.19 12.75 15.74
N GLU A 75 9.68 12.76 14.50
CA GLU A 75 8.92 12.38 13.31
C GLU A 75 8.27 10.99 13.48
N GLY A 76 7.00 10.88 13.11
CA GLY A 76 6.22 9.64 13.23
C GLY A 76 5.70 9.31 14.64
N THR A 77 5.93 10.16 15.62
CA THR A 77 5.48 9.91 17.00
C THR A 77 3.96 10.04 17.13
N LEU A 78 3.34 9.06 17.77
CA LEU A 78 1.92 9.12 18.12
C LEU A 78 1.72 10.01 19.35
N LEU A 79 1.17 11.18 19.12
CA LEU A 79 0.88 12.16 20.17
C LEU A 79 -0.52 11.98 20.77
N ARG A 80 -0.64 12.24 22.05
CA ARG A 80 -1.94 12.39 22.72
C ARG A 80 -2.37 13.87 22.65
N LYS A 81 -3.69 14.10 22.69
CA LYS A 81 -4.23 15.45 22.80
C LYS A 81 -3.58 16.19 23.97
N GLY A 82 -3.10 17.41 23.72
CA GLY A 82 -2.42 18.26 24.69
C GLY A 82 -0.91 18.00 24.84
N ALA A 83 -0.34 17.01 24.15
CA ALA A 83 1.10 16.80 24.15
C ALA A 83 1.82 17.99 23.49
N LYS A 84 2.94 18.40 24.05
CA LYS A 84 3.76 19.49 23.49
C LYS A 84 4.41 19.02 22.19
N VAL A 85 4.24 19.80 21.13
CA VAL A 85 4.78 19.50 19.80
C VAL A 85 6.12 20.18 19.60
N LEU A 86 6.16 21.49 19.87
CA LEU A 86 7.35 22.32 19.68
C LEU A 86 7.37 23.48 20.66
N GLU A 87 8.50 24.17 20.76
CA GLU A 87 8.65 25.48 21.35
C GLU A 87 8.84 26.52 20.26
N PHE A 88 8.17 27.65 20.41
CA PHE A 88 8.21 28.74 19.46
C PHE A 88 8.64 30.03 20.14
N THR A 89 9.66 30.66 19.56
CA THR A 89 10.14 31.95 20.02
C THR A 89 9.95 32.99 18.92
N PRO A 90 9.01 33.94 19.07
CA PRO A 90 8.80 34.95 18.04
C PRO A 90 10.04 35.85 17.88
N VAL A 91 10.36 36.23 16.66
CA VAL A 91 11.46 37.10 16.31
C VAL A 91 10.89 38.35 15.63
N THR A 92 11.22 39.52 16.18
CA THR A 92 10.67 40.80 15.72
C THR A 92 11.51 41.48 14.62
N GLU A 93 12.65 40.91 14.25
CA GLU A 93 13.54 41.50 13.23
C GLU A 93 13.29 40.95 11.86
N GLU A 94 12.73 41.78 11.00
CA GLU A 94 12.76 41.65 9.55
C GLU A 94 14.21 41.78 9.05
N LYS A 95 14.93 40.70 8.99
CA LYS A 95 16.07 40.57 8.06
C LYS A 95 15.65 39.66 6.91
N GLU A 96 15.20 40.31 5.89
CA GLU A 96 15.07 39.78 4.53
C GLU A 96 16.46 39.34 4.01
N GLU A 97 16.95 38.20 4.45
CA GLU A 97 18.09 37.56 3.81
C GLU A 97 17.95 36.05 3.93
N ASP A 98 17.03 35.49 3.17
CA ASP A 98 17.18 34.18 2.50
C ASP A 98 16.00 33.87 1.56
N ALA A 99 15.78 34.74 0.62
CA ALA A 99 14.74 34.66 -0.42
C ALA A 99 14.96 33.53 -1.44
N ARG A 100 15.72 32.48 -1.13
CA ARG A 100 16.11 31.45 -2.14
C ARG A 100 15.55 30.04 -1.90
N GLN A 101 14.79 29.78 -0.87
CA GLN A 101 14.01 28.54 -0.75
C GLN A 101 12.55 28.69 -1.19
N GLU A 102 12.17 29.88 -1.69
CA GLU A 102 10.79 30.31 -1.93
C GLU A 102 10.02 29.50 -2.99
N SER A 103 10.64 29.02 -4.06
CA SER A 103 9.83 28.52 -5.18
C SER A 103 9.16 27.17 -4.94
N ASP A 104 9.80 26.30 -4.19
CA ASP A 104 9.25 24.95 -3.95
C ASP A 104 8.29 24.91 -2.74
N GLN A 105 8.58 25.68 -1.69
CA GLN A 105 7.67 25.79 -0.54
C GLN A 105 6.41 26.56 -0.89
N GLN A 106 6.51 27.57 -1.73
CA GLN A 106 5.38 28.37 -2.17
C GLN A 106 4.25 27.54 -2.79
N LYS A 107 4.59 26.53 -3.58
CA LYS A 107 3.58 25.63 -4.17
C LYS A 107 2.77 24.86 -3.12
N TYR A 108 3.42 24.39 -2.06
CA TYR A 108 2.71 23.70 -0.97
C TYR A 108 1.85 24.66 -0.16
N ILE A 109 2.36 25.86 0.12
CA ILE A 109 1.63 26.92 0.82
C ILE A 109 0.38 27.33 0.03
N GLU A 110 0.49 27.50 -1.30
CA GLU A 110 -0.63 27.84 -2.16
C GLU A 110 -1.70 26.73 -2.17
N ARG A 111 -1.31 25.46 -2.28
CA ARG A 111 -2.24 24.33 -2.25
C ARG A 111 -2.95 24.20 -0.90
N LEU A 112 -2.26 24.50 0.18
CA LEU A 112 -2.79 24.43 1.55
C LEU A 112 -3.46 25.72 1.99
N SER A 113 -3.42 26.77 1.17
CA SER A 113 -3.98 28.08 1.50
C SER A 113 -5.47 27.97 1.87
N GLY A 114 -5.82 28.52 3.02
CA GLY A 114 -7.18 28.47 3.56
C GLY A 114 -7.55 27.19 4.31
N SER A 115 -6.70 26.15 4.28
CA SER A 115 -6.94 24.88 5.01
C SER A 115 -6.02 24.73 6.24
N MET A 116 -4.93 25.45 6.31
CA MET A 116 -4.02 25.43 7.46
C MET A 116 -4.65 26.06 8.70
N VAL A 117 -4.39 25.48 9.85
CA VAL A 117 -4.88 25.95 11.13
C VAL A 117 -3.76 26.71 11.86
N PRO A 118 -3.92 28.01 12.13
CA PRO A 118 -2.95 28.75 12.94
C PRO A 118 -2.85 28.16 14.34
N ASP A 119 -1.63 27.80 14.76
CA ASP A 119 -1.40 27.31 16.12
C ASP A 119 -0.62 28.32 16.94
N SER A 120 -1.10 28.60 18.13
CA SER A 120 -0.47 29.48 19.12
C SER A 120 -0.08 28.75 20.41
N LYS A 121 -0.54 27.50 20.56
CA LYS A 121 -0.30 26.70 21.78
C LYS A 121 0.83 25.68 21.56
N PHE A 122 1.08 25.32 20.32
CA PHE A 122 2.08 24.34 19.93
C PHE A 122 1.94 23.00 20.67
N THR A 123 0.67 22.61 20.83
CA THR A 123 0.27 21.36 21.45
C THR A 123 -0.69 20.62 20.55
N ALA A 124 -0.60 19.29 20.53
CA ALA A 124 -1.48 18.46 19.72
C ALA A 124 -2.96 18.71 20.07
N ALA A 125 -3.73 19.25 19.14
CA ALA A 125 -5.16 19.54 19.33
C ALA A 125 -6.00 18.26 19.44
N ARG A 126 -5.52 17.16 18.85
CA ARG A 126 -6.12 15.82 18.89
C ARG A 126 -5.04 14.75 18.99
N LYS A 127 -5.43 13.51 19.26
CA LYS A 127 -4.55 12.36 19.15
C LYS A 127 -4.24 12.14 17.65
N GLY A 128 -2.98 11.84 17.33
CA GLY A 128 -2.57 11.53 15.96
C GLY A 128 -1.06 11.42 15.83
N ILE A 129 -0.61 11.09 14.65
CA ILE A 129 0.82 11.01 14.32
C ILE A 129 1.32 12.40 13.98
N PHE A 130 2.36 12.82 14.66
CA PHE A 130 3.10 14.02 14.34
C PHE A 130 4.01 13.76 13.13
N THR A 131 4.02 14.70 12.20
CA THR A 131 4.95 14.67 11.07
C THR A 131 5.19 16.07 10.53
N THR A 132 6.38 16.29 10.02
CA THR A 132 6.79 17.48 9.26
C THR A 132 6.79 17.23 7.75
N MET A 133 6.38 16.05 7.33
CA MET A 133 6.30 15.68 5.91
C MET A 133 4.95 16.11 5.33
N ILE A 134 4.95 17.07 4.40
CA ILE A 134 3.75 17.53 3.67
C ILE A 134 3.91 17.33 2.17
N ASP A 135 2.81 17.06 1.48
CA ASP A 135 2.76 16.94 0.01
C ASP A 135 1.87 18.01 -0.64
N GLY A 136 1.16 18.81 0.16
CA GLY A 136 0.26 19.87 -0.28
C GLY A 136 -1.11 19.36 -0.73
N TYR A 137 -1.44 18.09 -0.50
CA TYR A 137 -2.72 17.48 -0.84
C TYR A 137 -3.52 17.03 0.39
N GLU A 138 -3.11 17.42 1.59
CA GLU A 138 -3.71 17.04 2.85
C GLU A 138 -5.19 17.47 2.99
N ASN A 139 -5.59 18.52 2.27
CA ASN A 139 -6.97 18.99 2.18
C ASN A 139 -7.74 18.41 0.98
N PHE A 140 -7.04 17.74 0.06
CA PHE A 140 -7.63 17.12 -1.12
C PHE A 140 -7.98 15.64 -0.86
N PHE A 141 -7.07 14.90 -0.24
CA PHE A 141 -7.27 13.50 0.11
C PHE A 141 -7.87 13.35 1.50
N THR A 142 -9.16 13.68 1.63
CA THR A 142 -9.90 13.60 2.89
C THR A 142 -10.93 12.48 2.88
N PRO A 143 -11.24 11.85 4.02
CA PRO A 143 -12.29 10.83 4.11
C PRO A 143 -13.65 11.32 3.61
N GLU A 144 -13.98 12.58 3.87
CA GLU A 144 -15.25 13.19 3.49
C GLU A 144 -15.38 13.42 1.97
N GLY A 145 -14.24 13.65 1.28
CA GLY A 145 -14.19 13.94 -0.15
C GLY A 145 -13.87 12.73 -1.03
N MET A 146 -13.57 11.56 -0.43
CA MET A 146 -13.01 10.44 -1.19
C MET A 146 -13.95 9.87 -2.26
N ASP A 147 -15.24 9.90 -2.02
CA ASP A 147 -16.27 9.34 -2.95
C ASP A 147 -16.43 10.20 -4.22
N ASP A 148 -16.04 11.47 -4.16
CA ASP A 148 -16.12 12.42 -5.28
C ASP A 148 -14.85 12.45 -6.13
N LEU A 149 -13.76 11.76 -5.72
CA LEU A 149 -12.49 11.77 -6.42
C LEU A 149 -12.58 11.06 -7.76
N LYS A 150 -12.10 11.73 -8.82
CA LYS A 150 -12.04 11.18 -10.18
C LYS A 150 -10.61 10.79 -10.54
N TYR A 151 -10.46 9.68 -11.25
CA TYR A 151 -9.16 9.23 -11.73
C TYR A 151 -8.41 10.31 -12.52
N SER A 152 -9.12 11.11 -13.34
CA SER A 152 -8.53 12.20 -14.13
C SER A 152 -7.87 13.27 -13.28
N GLU A 153 -8.34 13.51 -12.06
CA GLU A 153 -7.83 14.51 -11.12
C GLU A 153 -6.62 13.97 -10.35
N VAL A 154 -6.65 12.67 -10.03
CA VAL A 154 -5.69 12.03 -9.14
C VAL A 154 -4.47 11.44 -9.87
N LYS A 155 -4.65 10.99 -11.14
CA LYS A 155 -3.61 10.28 -11.90
C LYS A 155 -2.28 11.02 -12.03
N GLY A 156 -2.33 12.37 -12.02
CA GLY A 156 -1.15 13.24 -12.13
C GLY A 156 -0.49 13.54 -10.78
N ILE A 157 -1.14 13.19 -9.66
CA ILE A 157 -0.61 13.44 -8.32
C ILE A 157 0.40 12.34 -7.98
N GLY A 158 1.60 12.75 -7.60
CA GLY A 158 2.68 11.80 -7.29
C GLY A 158 3.96 12.50 -6.86
N GLU A 159 3.85 13.77 -6.47
CA GLU A 159 4.97 14.49 -5.88
C GLU A 159 5.28 13.87 -4.50
N PRO A 160 6.58 13.64 -4.19
CA PRO A 160 6.95 13.14 -2.88
C PRO A 160 6.69 14.19 -1.81
N ALA A 161 6.30 13.73 -0.62
CA ALA A 161 6.18 14.61 0.52
C ALA A 161 7.52 15.29 0.84
N LYS A 162 7.46 16.57 1.19
CA LYS A 162 8.63 17.40 1.54
C LYS A 162 8.68 17.57 3.05
N ASN A 163 9.89 17.45 3.60
CA ASN A 163 10.14 17.81 4.98
C ASN A 163 10.19 19.34 5.12
N ILE A 164 9.29 19.90 5.94
CA ILE A 164 9.22 21.32 6.26
C ILE A 164 9.90 21.68 7.59
N ALA A 165 10.50 20.70 8.27
CA ALA A 165 11.20 20.98 9.53
C ALA A 165 12.35 21.97 9.28
N GLY A 166 12.38 23.00 10.09
CA GLY A 166 13.43 24.02 10.10
C GLY A 166 13.49 24.72 11.43
N ASP A 167 14.64 25.36 11.71
CA ASP A 167 14.84 26.13 12.95
C ASP A 167 14.18 27.51 12.88
N LYS A 168 13.88 27.99 11.67
CA LYS A 168 13.24 29.28 11.43
C LYS A 168 12.01 29.08 10.55
N VAL A 169 10.99 29.86 10.81
CA VAL A 169 9.73 29.84 10.08
C VAL A 169 9.18 31.25 9.91
N MET A 170 8.56 31.52 8.76
CA MET A 170 7.90 32.79 8.47
C MET A 170 6.41 32.73 8.80
N ALA A 171 5.83 33.93 9.01
CA ALA A 171 4.39 34.05 9.25
C ALA A 171 3.58 33.41 8.10
N GLY A 172 2.60 32.57 8.45
CA GLY A 172 1.74 31.84 7.49
C GLY A 172 2.32 30.52 6.97
N GLU A 173 3.58 30.21 7.27
CA GLU A 173 4.18 28.94 6.83
C GLU A 173 3.69 27.75 7.68
N PRO A 174 3.57 26.57 7.03
CA PRO A 174 3.29 25.32 7.73
C PRO A 174 4.49 24.92 8.59
N ILE A 175 4.22 24.39 9.77
CA ILE A 175 5.26 23.97 10.75
C ILE A 175 5.21 22.49 11.06
N TYR A 176 4.05 21.89 11.08
CA TYR A 176 3.84 20.47 11.27
C TYR A 176 2.43 20.08 10.85
N LYS A 177 2.18 18.78 10.74
CA LYS A 177 0.83 18.24 10.64
C LYS A 177 0.58 17.14 11.66
N ILE A 178 -0.67 16.96 12.02
CA ILE A 178 -1.16 15.83 12.80
C ILE A 178 -2.07 15.00 11.91
N ALA A 179 -1.66 13.75 11.67
CA ALA A 179 -2.43 12.79 10.93
C ALA A 179 -3.22 11.88 11.88
N ASP A 180 -4.52 11.75 11.67
CA ASP A 180 -5.34 10.79 12.41
C ASP A 180 -4.95 9.38 12.00
N ASN A 181 -4.68 8.53 12.99
CA ASN A 181 -4.30 7.14 12.79
C ASN A 181 -5.39 6.15 13.26
N SER A 182 -6.60 6.64 13.52
CA SER A 182 -7.72 5.79 13.92
C SER A 182 -8.39 5.11 12.74
N GLU A 183 -8.44 5.80 11.61
CA GLU A 183 -9.05 5.34 10.38
C GLU A 183 -8.30 5.88 9.17
N TRP A 184 -8.13 5.05 8.16
CA TRP A 184 -7.50 5.41 6.90
C TRP A 184 -8.04 4.53 5.78
N PHE A 185 -8.04 5.05 4.56
CA PHE A 185 -8.57 4.40 3.38
C PHE A 185 -7.50 4.31 2.29
N LEU A 186 -7.65 3.32 1.42
CA LEU A 186 -6.88 3.20 0.19
C LEU A 186 -7.82 3.36 -0.99
N ILE A 187 -7.54 4.32 -1.85
CA ILE A 187 -8.24 4.47 -3.13
C ILE A 187 -7.33 4.03 -4.26
N PHE A 188 -7.88 3.25 -5.15
CA PHE A 188 -7.23 2.82 -6.38
C PHE A 188 -8.26 2.58 -7.48
N TRP A 189 -7.82 2.63 -8.71
CA TRP A 189 -8.64 2.33 -9.89
C TRP A 189 -8.12 1.06 -10.54
N VAL A 190 -9.05 0.22 -10.97
CA VAL A 190 -8.78 -1.04 -11.66
C VAL A 190 -9.29 -0.98 -13.09
N GLU A 191 -8.70 -1.76 -13.98
CA GLU A 191 -9.21 -1.91 -15.32
C GLU A 191 -10.57 -2.60 -15.32
N SER A 192 -11.42 -2.30 -16.31
CA SER A 192 -12.78 -2.83 -16.37
C SER A 192 -12.84 -4.37 -16.39
N GLY A 193 -11.81 -5.03 -16.92
CA GLY A 193 -11.68 -6.49 -16.93
C GLY A 193 -11.45 -7.10 -15.55
N ASP A 194 -10.89 -6.34 -14.62
CA ASP A 194 -10.54 -6.80 -13.27
C ASP A 194 -11.64 -6.55 -12.24
N ILE A 195 -12.64 -5.74 -12.57
CA ILE A 195 -13.77 -5.42 -11.66
C ILE A 195 -14.39 -6.69 -11.03
N PRO A 196 -14.61 -7.82 -11.76
CA PRO A 196 -15.19 -9.01 -11.16
C PRO A 196 -14.38 -9.64 -10.02
N ASN A 197 -13.09 -9.31 -9.93
CA ASN A 197 -12.18 -9.81 -8.89
C ASN A 197 -12.37 -9.08 -7.56
N TYR A 198 -13.02 -7.91 -7.57
CA TYR A 198 -13.27 -7.07 -6.42
C TYR A 198 -14.75 -7.07 -6.07
N LYS A 199 -15.08 -7.56 -4.89
CA LYS A 199 -16.46 -7.62 -4.41
C LYS A 199 -16.57 -6.80 -3.14
N GLU A 200 -17.66 -6.06 -3.03
CA GLU A 200 -17.97 -5.32 -1.81
C GLU A 200 -17.96 -6.25 -0.58
N GLY A 201 -17.34 -5.80 0.50
CA GLY A 201 -17.19 -6.57 1.73
C GLY A 201 -16.13 -7.68 1.69
N SER A 202 -15.41 -7.86 0.57
CA SER A 202 -14.29 -8.78 0.51
C SER A 202 -13.03 -8.17 1.11
N THR A 203 -12.15 -9.03 1.66
CA THR A 203 -10.86 -8.60 2.18
C THR A 203 -9.81 -8.62 1.07
N VAL A 204 -9.09 -7.52 0.93
CA VAL A 204 -7.94 -7.38 0.03
C VAL A 204 -6.67 -7.30 0.87
N LYS A 205 -5.62 -7.98 0.45
CA LYS A 205 -4.30 -7.88 1.07
C LYS A 205 -3.43 -6.96 0.24
N ALA A 206 -2.98 -5.86 0.84
CA ALA A 206 -1.95 -4.99 0.29
C ALA A 206 -0.57 -5.37 0.85
N GLU A 207 0.45 -5.44 -0.04
CA GLU A 207 1.85 -5.74 0.31
C GLU A 207 2.77 -4.65 -0.23
#